data_5f600abc842f31590130cff8c4d2bbdf
#
_entry.id   5f600abc842f31590130cff8c4d2bbdf
#
_cell.length_a   1.000
_cell.length_b   1.000
_cell.length_c   1.000
_cell.angle_alpha   90.00
_cell.angle_beta   90.00
_cell.angle_gamma   90.00
#
_symmetry.space_group_name_H-M   'P 1'
#
loop_
_entity.id
_entity.type
_entity.pdbx_description
1 polymer ?
#
loop_
_entity_poly.entity_id
_entity_poly.type
_entity_poly.pdbx_seq_one_letter_code
_entity_poly.pdbx_strand_id
1 'polypeptide(L)'
;MPRSHRRAVADFEAIFRAISKQTKEPVILVGGHAVNVWALTYQDRIGSQLKSYLPLTSGDMDVYATRNALLALHQDLGGKLLLSGPREVTDGTLVLGVEPETQEIDVLRSVNGVPKIGAQDSISLKVCGYDVPVLFPHLLLQGKLENTLHLNQADRQDVKHVKILTLALREFLIDVVSTASAENEKPALSLLQKVLTVLISENATTFARKYRLSFADVIPAEVVRSSPLKRLAKFGREQLPRAFPPS
;
A
#
# COMPACT_ATOMS: atom_id res chain seq x y z
N MET A 1 -25.58 3.05 -5.17
CA MET A 1 -25.69 1.71 -4.55
C MET A 1 -25.30 1.81 -3.10
N PRO A 2 -25.96 1.14 -2.15
CA PRO A 2 -25.48 1.09 -0.78
C PRO A 2 -24.10 0.44 -0.80
N ARG A 3 -23.13 1.02 -0.09
CA ARG A 3 -21.77 0.48 -0.02
C ARG A 3 -21.77 -0.91 0.60
N SER A 4 -21.00 -1.82 0.00
CA SER A 4 -20.68 -3.12 0.58
C SER A 4 -20.27 -2.95 2.05
N HIS A 5 -20.71 -3.84 2.92
CA HIS A 5 -20.28 -3.86 4.32
C HIS A 5 -18.76 -3.94 4.38
N ARG A 6 -18.11 -3.05 5.17
CA ARG A 6 -16.68 -3.08 5.35
C ARG A 6 -16.25 -4.39 6.02
N ARG A 7 -15.27 -5.05 5.43
CA ARG A 7 -14.80 -6.38 5.84
C ARG A 7 -13.34 -6.33 6.31
N ALA A 8 -12.96 -7.26 7.18
CA ALA A 8 -11.57 -7.43 7.60
C ALA A 8 -10.75 -8.15 6.51
N VAL A 9 -9.43 -8.10 6.64
CA VAL A 9 -8.53 -8.82 5.71
C VAL A 9 -8.84 -10.32 5.70
N ALA A 10 -9.11 -10.93 6.87
CA ALA A 10 -9.40 -12.34 6.99
C ALA A 10 -10.64 -12.81 6.22
N ASP A 11 -11.62 -11.92 6.00
CA ASP A 11 -12.84 -12.26 5.25
C ASP A 11 -12.57 -12.57 3.77
N PHE A 12 -11.39 -12.22 3.28
CA PHE A 12 -10.95 -12.41 1.89
C PHE A 12 -9.97 -13.57 1.70
N GLU A 13 -9.86 -14.50 2.65
CA GLU A 13 -8.90 -15.62 2.61
C GLU A 13 -8.96 -16.41 1.30
N ALA A 14 -10.16 -16.76 0.81
CA ALA A 14 -10.33 -17.50 -0.44
C ALA A 14 -9.73 -16.76 -1.64
N ILE A 15 -9.81 -15.43 -1.64
CA ILE A 15 -9.26 -14.58 -2.70
C ILE A 15 -7.73 -14.56 -2.62
N PHE A 16 -7.14 -14.41 -1.42
CA PHE A 16 -5.69 -14.47 -1.24
C PHE A 16 -5.12 -15.82 -1.67
N ARG A 17 -5.83 -16.92 -1.39
CA ARG A 17 -5.48 -18.24 -1.90
C ARG A 17 -5.50 -18.31 -3.43
N ALA A 18 -6.49 -17.69 -4.09
CA ALA A 18 -6.55 -17.65 -5.55
C ALA A 18 -5.43 -16.77 -6.13
N ILE A 19 -5.15 -15.61 -5.54
CA ILE A 19 -4.05 -14.72 -5.94
C ILE A 19 -2.71 -15.44 -5.84
N SER A 20 -2.45 -16.17 -4.74
CA SER A 20 -1.18 -16.89 -4.52
C SER A 20 -0.89 -17.98 -5.56
N LYS A 21 -1.90 -18.46 -6.27
CA LYS A 21 -1.75 -19.43 -7.35
C LYS A 21 -1.42 -18.81 -8.71
N GLN A 22 -1.61 -17.48 -8.85
CA GLN A 22 -1.35 -16.78 -10.12
C GLN A 22 0.15 -16.62 -10.34
N THR A 23 0.74 -17.50 -11.17
CA THR A 23 2.18 -17.51 -11.43
C THR A 23 2.56 -16.92 -12.79
N LYS A 24 1.60 -16.83 -13.73
CA LYS A 24 1.85 -16.35 -15.10
C LYS A 24 1.84 -14.83 -15.20
N GLU A 25 0.92 -14.21 -14.51
CA GLU A 25 0.76 -12.74 -14.49
C GLU A 25 0.60 -12.28 -13.04
N PRO A 26 1.36 -11.28 -12.59
CA PRO A 26 1.28 -10.82 -11.21
C PRO A 26 -0.07 -10.17 -10.94
N VAL A 27 -0.69 -10.60 -9.85
CA VAL A 27 -1.86 -9.93 -9.25
C VAL A 27 -1.37 -9.26 -7.99
N ILE A 28 -1.27 -7.94 -8.01
CA ILE A 28 -0.69 -7.15 -6.92
C ILE A 28 -1.83 -6.54 -6.10
N LEU A 29 -1.88 -6.84 -4.81
CA LEU A 29 -2.83 -6.25 -3.89
C LEU A 29 -2.52 -4.75 -3.73
N VAL A 30 -3.54 -3.91 -3.92
CA VAL A 30 -3.47 -2.45 -3.82
C VAL A 30 -4.62 -1.93 -2.94
N GLY A 31 -4.90 -0.63 -2.96
CA GLY A 31 -6.07 -0.06 -2.30
C GLY A 31 -6.10 -0.18 -0.77
N GLY A 32 -7.30 -0.28 -0.21
CA GLY A 32 -7.53 -0.26 1.23
C GLY A 32 -7.03 -1.51 1.95
N HIS A 33 -7.24 -2.69 1.37
CA HIS A 33 -6.77 -3.94 1.95
C HIS A 33 -5.25 -4.07 1.94
N ALA A 34 -4.53 -3.53 0.93
CA ALA A 34 -3.07 -3.49 0.95
C ALA A 34 -2.55 -2.66 2.14
N VAL A 35 -3.20 -1.53 2.44
CA VAL A 35 -2.86 -0.71 3.64
C VAL A 35 -3.08 -1.50 4.92
N ASN A 36 -4.20 -2.21 5.02
CA ASN A 36 -4.52 -3.03 6.18
C ASN A 36 -3.53 -4.21 6.35
N VAL A 37 -3.10 -4.83 5.25
CA VAL A 37 -2.07 -5.89 5.27
C VAL A 37 -0.75 -5.34 5.80
N TRP A 38 -0.28 -4.18 5.33
CA TRP A 38 0.93 -3.53 5.85
C TRP A 38 0.81 -3.21 7.35
N ALA A 39 -0.35 -2.72 7.79
CA ALA A 39 -0.61 -2.46 9.21
C ALA A 39 -0.54 -3.74 10.05
N LEU A 40 -1.13 -4.84 9.57
CA LEU A 40 -1.12 -6.13 10.26
C LEU A 40 0.29 -6.76 10.29
N THR A 41 1.08 -6.60 9.21
CA THR A 41 2.47 -7.08 9.15
C THR A 41 3.33 -6.47 10.27
N TYR A 42 3.07 -5.22 10.62
CA TYR A 42 3.84 -4.50 11.65
C TYR A 42 3.06 -4.17 12.92
N GLN A 43 1.89 -4.80 13.14
CA GLN A 43 1.00 -4.46 14.25
C GLN A 43 1.66 -4.51 15.63
N ASP A 44 2.51 -5.48 15.88
CA ASP A 44 3.18 -5.64 17.18
C ASP A 44 4.22 -4.53 17.42
N ARG A 45 4.89 -4.07 16.37
CA ARG A 45 5.90 -3.00 16.44
C ARG A 45 5.26 -1.62 16.51
N ILE A 46 4.19 -1.39 15.74
CA ILE A 46 3.40 -0.16 15.79
C ILE A 46 2.67 -0.03 17.14
N GLY A 47 2.24 -1.14 17.70
CA GLY A 47 1.68 -1.22 19.05
C GLY A 47 0.43 -0.36 19.25
N SER A 48 0.42 0.44 20.34
CA SER A 48 -0.72 1.25 20.73
C SER A 48 -1.12 2.33 19.72
N GLN A 49 -0.20 2.80 18.88
CA GLN A 49 -0.49 3.83 17.88
C GLN A 49 -1.51 3.35 16.84
N LEU A 50 -1.56 2.03 16.56
CA LEU A 50 -2.53 1.45 15.63
C LEU A 50 -3.95 1.40 16.20
N LYS A 51 -4.12 1.41 17.53
CA LYS A 51 -5.44 1.27 18.18
C LYS A 51 -6.45 2.32 17.75
N SER A 52 -5.99 3.56 17.49
CA SER A 52 -6.85 4.67 17.03
C SER A 52 -7.40 4.48 15.61
N TYR A 53 -6.88 3.50 14.87
CA TYR A 53 -7.27 3.21 13.48
C TYR A 53 -8.06 1.90 13.33
N LEU A 54 -8.36 1.21 14.42
CA LEU A 54 -9.17 0.00 14.38
C LEU A 54 -10.66 0.33 14.18
N PRO A 55 -11.44 -0.58 13.57
CA PRO A 55 -10.99 -1.82 12.91
C PRO A 55 -10.32 -1.55 11.57
N LEU A 56 -9.40 -2.47 11.17
CA LEU A 56 -8.73 -2.46 9.88
C LEU A 56 -9.62 -3.16 8.83
N THR A 57 -10.50 -2.39 8.21
CA THR A 57 -11.49 -2.89 7.25
C THR A 57 -11.50 -2.07 5.97
N SER A 58 -11.92 -2.67 4.86
CA SER A 58 -12.21 -2.01 3.58
C SER A 58 -13.51 -2.52 3.00
N GLY A 59 -14.14 -1.79 2.07
CA GLY A 59 -15.40 -2.19 1.45
C GLY A 59 -15.21 -3.21 0.34
N ASP A 60 -14.19 -3.01 -0.45
CA ASP A 60 -13.83 -3.73 -1.66
C ASP A 60 -12.37 -4.16 -1.64
N MET A 61 -12.01 -5.11 -2.46
CA MET A 61 -10.64 -5.51 -2.68
C MET A 61 -10.15 -4.98 -4.02
N ASP A 62 -9.17 -4.09 -3.98
CA ASP A 62 -8.49 -3.59 -5.16
C ASP A 62 -7.24 -4.43 -5.48
N VAL A 63 -7.10 -4.88 -6.71
CA VAL A 63 -5.87 -5.49 -7.21
C VAL A 63 -5.43 -4.81 -8.51
N TYR A 64 -4.13 -4.61 -8.66
CA TYR A 64 -3.54 -4.22 -9.94
C TYR A 64 -3.15 -5.48 -10.71
N ALA A 65 -3.79 -5.70 -11.84
CA ALA A 65 -3.57 -6.88 -12.66
C ALA A 65 -4.03 -6.64 -14.10
N THR A 66 -3.76 -7.61 -14.97
CA THR A 66 -4.26 -7.60 -16.34
C THR A 66 -5.66 -8.21 -16.45
N ARG A 67 -6.32 -8.00 -17.60
CA ARG A 67 -7.60 -8.62 -17.91
C ARG A 67 -7.52 -10.16 -17.93
N ASN A 68 -6.39 -10.72 -18.35
CA ASN A 68 -6.19 -12.18 -18.34
C ASN A 68 -6.15 -12.71 -16.90
N ALA A 69 -5.49 -12.00 -15.99
CA ALA A 69 -5.50 -12.37 -14.58
C ALA A 69 -6.90 -12.27 -13.95
N LEU A 70 -7.71 -11.27 -14.33
CA LEU A 70 -9.12 -11.18 -13.94
C LEU A 70 -9.92 -12.41 -14.40
N LEU A 71 -9.74 -12.84 -15.65
CA LEU A 71 -10.42 -14.04 -16.18
C LEU A 71 -9.97 -15.31 -15.44
N ALA A 72 -8.69 -15.43 -15.12
CA ALA A 72 -8.16 -16.54 -14.33
C ALA A 72 -8.71 -16.56 -12.90
N LEU A 73 -8.79 -15.41 -12.23
CA LEU A 73 -9.42 -15.30 -10.92
C LEU A 73 -10.92 -15.69 -10.97
N HIS A 74 -11.63 -15.28 -12.02
CA HIS A 74 -13.03 -15.67 -12.21
C HIS A 74 -13.18 -17.19 -12.41
N GLN A 75 -12.27 -17.84 -13.15
CA GLN A 75 -12.27 -19.30 -13.31
C GLN A 75 -12.05 -20.02 -11.96
N ASP A 76 -11.16 -19.50 -11.10
CA ASP A 76 -10.84 -20.11 -9.81
C ASP A 76 -11.91 -19.87 -8.75
N LEU A 77 -12.51 -18.69 -8.73
CA LEU A 77 -13.40 -18.23 -7.66
C LEU A 77 -14.89 -18.33 -8.03
N GLY A 78 -15.21 -18.37 -9.33
CA GLY A 78 -16.58 -18.24 -9.81
C GLY A 78 -17.12 -16.81 -9.63
N GLY A 79 -18.43 -16.71 -9.39
CA GLY A 79 -19.10 -15.43 -9.17
C GLY A 79 -19.55 -14.73 -10.45
N LYS A 80 -19.96 -13.47 -10.34
CA LYS A 80 -20.41 -12.64 -11.46
C LYS A 80 -19.26 -11.75 -11.94
N LEU A 81 -18.87 -11.88 -13.19
CA LEU A 81 -17.86 -11.04 -13.83
C LEU A 81 -18.51 -9.85 -14.55
N LEU A 82 -18.09 -8.65 -14.20
CA LEU A 82 -18.48 -7.40 -14.84
C LEU A 82 -17.26 -6.81 -15.54
N LEU A 83 -17.22 -6.84 -16.85
CA LEU A 83 -16.11 -6.31 -17.64
C LEU A 83 -16.30 -4.82 -17.89
N SER A 84 -15.24 -4.05 -17.69
CA SER A 84 -15.23 -2.62 -17.94
C SER A 84 -14.82 -2.27 -19.36
N GLY A 85 -15.23 -1.08 -19.81
CA GLY A 85 -14.86 -0.53 -21.10
C GLY A 85 -13.37 -0.13 -21.20
N PRO A 86 -12.87 0.10 -22.42
CA PRO A 86 -11.44 0.37 -22.64
C PRO A 86 -10.94 1.70 -22.05
N ARG A 87 -11.85 2.62 -21.72
CA ARG A 87 -11.53 3.95 -21.15
C ARG A 87 -11.67 4.00 -19.63
N GLU A 88 -12.08 2.93 -19.00
CA GLU A 88 -12.26 2.87 -17.54
C GLU A 88 -10.95 2.55 -16.83
N VAL A 89 -10.83 2.96 -15.58
CA VAL A 89 -9.65 2.71 -14.72
C VAL A 89 -9.53 1.25 -14.33
N THR A 90 -10.66 0.52 -14.37
CA THR A 90 -10.75 -0.91 -14.08
C THR A 90 -10.78 -1.74 -15.36
N ASP A 91 -10.25 -2.95 -15.34
CA ASP A 91 -10.48 -3.98 -16.36
C ASP A 91 -11.83 -4.68 -16.16
N GLY A 92 -12.31 -4.67 -14.91
CA GLY A 92 -13.59 -5.20 -14.49
C GLY A 92 -13.64 -5.46 -13.00
N THR A 93 -14.81 -5.90 -12.55
CA THR A 93 -15.11 -6.27 -11.17
C THR A 93 -15.60 -7.72 -11.12
N LEU A 94 -15.09 -8.50 -10.19
CA LEU A 94 -15.58 -9.82 -9.85
C LEU A 94 -16.39 -9.73 -8.56
N VAL A 95 -17.69 -10.09 -8.65
CA VAL A 95 -18.61 -10.10 -7.51
C VAL A 95 -18.82 -11.53 -7.03
N LEU A 96 -18.42 -11.82 -5.80
CA LEU A 96 -18.54 -13.14 -5.17
C LEU A 96 -19.65 -13.14 -4.12
N GLY A 97 -20.32 -14.31 -3.97
CA GLY A 97 -21.40 -14.46 -3.00
C GLY A 97 -22.76 -13.96 -3.52
N VAL A 98 -23.73 -13.90 -2.63
CA VAL A 98 -25.12 -13.47 -2.88
C VAL A 98 -25.46 -12.35 -1.94
N GLU A 99 -26.19 -11.35 -2.42
CA GLU A 99 -26.64 -10.26 -1.56
C GLU A 99 -27.38 -10.77 -0.30
N PRO A 100 -27.17 -10.15 0.87
CA PRO A 100 -26.36 -8.96 1.14
C PRO A 100 -24.87 -9.21 1.39
N GLU A 101 -24.37 -10.43 1.26
CA GLU A 101 -23.00 -10.82 1.66
C GLU A 101 -22.03 -10.89 0.47
N THR A 102 -22.19 -10.00 -0.51
CA THR A 102 -21.27 -9.92 -1.64
C THR A 102 -19.88 -9.40 -1.25
N GLN A 103 -18.86 -9.92 -1.92
CA GLN A 103 -17.47 -9.39 -1.92
C GLN A 103 -17.14 -8.93 -3.33
N GLU A 104 -16.54 -7.76 -3.45
CA GLU A 104 -16.16 -7.19 -4.74
C GLU A 104 -14.64 -7.15 -4.85
N ILE A 105 -14.13 -7.58 -6.01
CA ILE A 105 -12.71 -7.49 -6.38
C ILE A 105 -12.63 -6.60 -7.61
N ASP A 106 -12.06 -5.40 -7.44
CA ASP A 106 -11.82 -4.49 -8.54
C ASP A 106 -10.42 -4.73 -9.12
N VAL A 107 -10.36 -5.06 -10.41
CA VAL A 107 -9.10 -5.23 -11.13
C VAL A 107 -8.75 -3.95 -11.85
N LEU A 108 -7.75 -3.26 -11.33
CA LEU A 108 -7.33 -1.93 -11.77
C LEU A 108 -6.25 -2.01 -12.85
N ARG A 109 -6.36 -1.18 -13.90
CA ARG A 109 -5.32 -0.92 -14.91
C ARG A 109 -4.28 0.07 -14.42
N SER A 110 -4.68 0.96 -13.53
CA SER A 110 -3.81 2.00 -12.97
C SER A 110 -4.24 2.32 -11.55
N VAL A 111 -3.29 2.77 -10.75
CA VAL A 111 -3.52 3.29 -9.40
C VAL A 111 -3.33 4.80 -9.46
N ASN A 112 -4.31 5.54 -8.98
CA ASN A 112 -4.32 6.99 -9.04
C ASN A 112 -3.05 7.59 -8.38
N GLY A 113 -2.40 8.54 -9.07
CA GLY A 113 -1.17 9.17 -8.60
C GLY A 113 0.08 8.29 -8.60
N VAL A 114 -0.01 7.01 -9.01
CA VAL A 114 1.12 6.09 -9.05
C VAL A 114 1.55 5.86 -10.51
N PRO A 115 2.85 5.89 -10.83
CA PRO A 115 3.35 5.52 -12.15
C PRO A 115 2.94 4.09 -12.52
N LYS A 116 3.19 3.69 -13.77
CA LYS A 116 2.94 2.32 -14.21
C LYS A 116 3.64 1.33 -13.27
N ILE A 117 2.85 0.45 -12.66
CA ILE A 117 3.31 -0.55 -11.70
C ILE A 117 3.88 -1.75 -12.46
N GLY A 118 5.03 -2.26 -12.00
CA GLY A 118 5.61 -3.53 -12.44
C GLY A 118 5.75 -4.51 -11.28
N ALA A 119 6.16 -5.74 -11.57
CA ALA A 119 6.36 -6.76 -10.53
C ALA A 119 7.38 -6.32 -9.44
N GLN A 120 8.39 -5.53 -9.83
CA GLN A 120 9.40 -4.97 -8.93
C GLN A 120 8.88 -3.92 -7.95
N ASP A 121 7.63 -3.46 -8.10
CA ASP A 121 7.01 -2.45 -7.23
C ASP A 121 6.17 -3.08 -6.11
N SER A 122 6.24 -4.41 -5.98
CA SER A 122 5.57 -5.20 -4.95
C SER A 122 6.53 -6.10 -4.19
N ILE A 123 6.10 -6.54 -3.03
CA ILE A 123 6.78 -7.56 -2.23
C ILE A 123 5.76 -8.61 -1.81
N SER A 124 6.19 -9.87 -1.75
CA SER A 124 5.35 -10.95 -1.25
C SER A 124 5.26 -10.90 0.27
N LEU A 125 4.04 -10.80 0.81
CA LEU A 125 3.74 -10.85 2.23
C LEU A 125 2.87 -12.06 2.55
N LYS A 126 3.01 -12.61 3.76
CA LYS A 126 2.12 -13.67 4.26
C LYS A 126 0.78 -13.05 4.68
N VAL A 127 -0.29 -13.36 3.96
CA VAL A 127 -1.66 -12.91 4.25
C VAL A 127 -2.54 -14.13 4.38
N CYS A 128 -3.15 -14.36 5.54
CA CYS A 128 -3.93 -15.56 5.85
C CYS A 128 -3.18 -16.87 5.51
N GLY A 129 -1.85 -16.89 5.67
CA GLY A 129 -1.00 -18.04 5.35
C GLY A 129 -0.53 -18.15 3.90
N TYR A 130 -1.03 -17.32 2.98
CA TYR A 130 -0.68 -17.32 1.56
C TYR A 130 0.35 -16.24 1.22
N ASP A 131 1.19 -16.50 0.21
CA ASP A 131 2.11 -15.52 -0.34
C ASP A 131 1.37 -14.60 -1.33
N VAL A 132 1.18 -13.34 -0.96
CA VAL A 132 0.42 -12.36 -1.73
C VAL A 132 1.36 -11.21 -2.12
N PRO A 133 1.50 -10.90 -3.43
CA PRO A 133 2.19 -9.68 -3.86
C PRO A 133 1.42 -8.44 -3.40
N VAL A 134 2.04 -7.59 -2.60
CA VAL A 134 1.44 -6.35 -2.08
C VAL A 134 2.27 -5.16 -2.56
N LEU A 135 1.63 -4.13 -3.07
CA LEU A 135 2.28 -2.91 -3.53
C LEU A 135 3.10 -2.29 -2.40
N PHE A 136 4.30 -1.78 -2.69
CA PHE A 136 5.15 -1.14 -1.68
C PHE A 136 4.42 0.00 -0.96
N PRO A 137 4.66 0.18 0.36
CA PRO A 137 3.88 1.11 1.17
C PRO A 137 4.08 2.58 0.77
N HIS A 138 5.22 2.96 0.18
CA HIS A 138 5.43 4.32 -0.32
C HIS A 138 4.60 4.64 -1.58
N LEU A 139 4.37 3.65 -2.46
CA LEU A 139 3.50 3.81 -3.63
C LEU A 139 2.02 3.85 -3.21
N LEU A 140 1.63 3.03 -2.23
CA LEU A 140 0.29 3.14 -1.61
C LEU A 140 0.10 4.52 -0.98
N LEU A 141 1.09 5.03 -0.26
CA LEU A 141 1.06 6.37 0.34
C LEU A 141 0.88 7.45 -0.73
N GLN A 142 1.64 7.38 -1.82
CA GLN A 142 1.52 8.30 -2.95
C GLN A 142 0.10 8.30 -3.53
N GLY A 143 -0.48 7.14 -3.82
CA GLY A 143 -1.85 7.03 -4.33
C GLY A 143 -2.90 7.51 -3.32
N LYS A 144 -2.71 7.23 -2.02
CA LYS A 144 -3.64 7.70 -0.98
C LYS A 144 -3.56 9.21 -0.78
N LEU A 145 -2.40 9.82 -0.87
CA LEU A 145 -2.22 11.28 -0.86
C LEU A 145 -2.97 11.92 -2.04
N GLU A 146 -2.80 11.40 -3.24
CA GLU A 146 -3.53 11.86 -4.43
C GLU A 146 -5.05 11.80 -4.21
N ASN A 147 -5.55 10.65 -3.74
CA ASN A 147 -6.98 10.47 -3.48
C ASN A 147 -7.54 11.44 -2.43
N THR A 148 -6.76 11.76 -1.36
CA THR A 148 -7.24 12.66 -0.30
C THR A 148 -7.41 14.09 -0.76
N LEU A 149 -6.73 14.50 -1.81
CA LEU A 149 -6.77 15.87 -2.33
C LEU A 149 -7.75 16.03 -3.50
N HIS A 150 -7.92 14.99 -4.31
CA HIS A 150 -8.66 15.08 -5.57
C HIS A 150 -10.00 14.33 -5.57
N LEU A 151 -10.27 13.49 -4.56
CA LEU A 151 -11.53 12.77 -4.44
C LEU A 151 -12.35 13.24 -3.22
N ASN A 152 -13.67 13.19 -3.34
CA ASN A 152 -14.54 13.47 -2.20
C ASN A 152 -14.31 12.44 -1.08
N GLN A 153 -14.03 12.93 0.13
CA GLN A 153 -13.64 12.10 1.28
C GLN A 153 -14.82 11.72 2.20
N ALA A 154 -16.07 12.15 1.92
CA ALA A 154 -17.22 11.99 2.82
C ALA A 154 -17.41 10.54 3.32
N ASP A 155 -17.14 9.57 2.44
CA ASP A 155 -17.31 8.15 2.76
C ASP A 155 -16.04 7.31 2.55
N ARG A 156 -14.89 7.95 2.31
CA ARG A 156 -13.60 7.26 2.04
C ARG A 156 -12.77 7.17 3.31
N GLN A 157 -11.83 6.25 3.31
CA GLN A 157 -10.87 6.07 4.41
C GLN A 157 -9.46 6.56 4.06
N ASP A 158 -9.29 7.30 2.94
CA ASP A 158 -7.94 7.62 2.45
C ASP A 158 -7.13 8.40 3.48
N VAL A 159 -7.74 9.34 4.21
CA VAL A 159 -7.07 10.06 5.32
C VAL A 159 -6.59 9.11 6.43
N LYS A 160 -7.42 8.15 6.82
CA LYS A 160 -7.06 7.11 7.79
C LYS A 160 -5.92 6.25 7.24
N HIS A 161 -6.02 5.86 5.97
CA HIS A 161 -5.01 5.03 5.29
C HIS A 161 -3.64 5.74 5.19
N VAL A 162 -3.60 7.04 4.90
CA VAL A 162 -2.34 7.81 4.93
C VAL A 162 -1.69 7.72 6.31
N LYS A 163 -2.45 7.93 7.39
CA LYS A 163 -1.93 7.86 8.76
C LYS A 163 -1.41 6.46 9.13
N ILE A 164 -2.12 5.40 8.72
CA ILE A 164 -1.67 4.01 8.91
C ILE A 164 -0.37 3.76 8.15
N LEU A 165 -0.31 4.21 6.89
CA LEU A 165 0.87 4.02 6.04
C LEU A 165 2.10 4.73 6.58
N THR A 166 1.97 5.89 7.23
CA THR A 166 3.13 6.54 7.85
C THR A 166 3.77 5.66 8.93
N LEU A 167 2.96 4.97 9.72
CA LEU A 167 3.43 4.05 10.76
C LEU A 167 4.06 2.78 10.14
N ALA A 168 3.33 2.12 9.23
CA ALA A 168 3.79 0.88 8.61
C ALA A 168 5.04 1.10 7.73
N LEU A 169 5.11 2.22 7.01
CA LEU A 169 6.27 2.57 6.18
C LEU A 169 7.52 2.80 7.03
N ARG A 170 7.40 3.45 8.20
CA ARG A 170 8.52 3.61 9.13
C ARG A 170 9.10 2.25 9.52
N GLU A 171 8.27 1.31 9.95
CA GLU A 171 8.70 -0.02 10.35
C GLU A 171 9.32 -0.81 9.19
N PHE A 172 8.72 -0.72 8.01
CA PHE A 172 9.29 -1.30 6.80
C PHE A 172 10.68 -0.74 6.49
N LEU A 173 10.89 0.57 6.63
CA LEU A 173 12.18 1.20 6.38
C LEU A 173 13.23 0.84 7.43
N ILE A 174 12.84 0.60 8.68
CA ILE A 174 13.73 0.05 9.71
C ILE A 174 14.25 -1.33 9.26
N ASP A 175 13.37 -2.21 8.78
CA ASP A 175 13.79 -3.53 8.27
C ASP A 175 14.73 -3.39 7.07
N VAL A 176 14.38 -2.55 6.10
CA VAL A 176 15.20 -2.31 4.90
C VAL A 176 16.61 -1.85 5.27
N VAL A 177 16.74 -0.91 6.21
CA VAL A 177 18.05 -0.38 6.63
C VAL A 177 18.80 -1.40 7.49
N SER A 178 18.11 -2.11 8.38
CA SER A 178 18.72 -3.08 9.30
C SER A 178 19.21 -4.35 8.59
N THR A 179 18.55 -4.73 7.50
CA THR A 179 18.95 -5.89 6.67
C THR A 179 19.85 -5.51 5.50
N ALA A 180 20.16 -4.22 5.33
CA ALA A 180 21.03 -3.76 4.27
C ALA A 180 22.48 -4.28 4.45
N SER A 181 23.10 -4.68 3.35
CA SER A 181 24.49 -5.12 3.26
C SER A 181 25.22 -4.32 2.17
N ALA A 182 26.52 -4.52 2.03
CA ALA A 182 27.29 -3.89 0.95
C ALA A 182 26.75 -4.22 -0.46
N GLU A 183 26.15 -5.39 -0.62
CA GLU A 183 25.61 -5.88 -1.90
C GLU A 183 24.29 -5.18 -2.27
N ASN A 184 23.44 -4.87 -1.30
CA ASN A 184 22.13 -4.26 -1.52
C ASN A 184 22.02 -2.82 -1.02
N GLU A 185 23.13 -2.15 -0.64
CA GLU A 185 23.14 -0.75 -0.19
C GLU A 185 22.52 0.19 -1.22
N LYS A 186 22.82 0.01 -2.52
CA LYS A 186 22.27 0.87 -3.58
C LYS A 186 20.74 0.75 -3.71
N PRO A 187 20.16 -0.47 -3.78
CA PRO A 187 18.71 -0.65 -3.73
C PRO A 187 18.05 -0.02 -2.50
N ALA A 188 18.61 -0.23 -1.30
CA ALA A 188 18.11 0.35 -0.05
C ALA A 188 18.14 1.89 -0.09
N LEU A 189 19.25 2.49 -0.53
CA LEU A 189 19.36 3.94 -0.70
C LEU A 189 18.35 4.47 -1.74
N SER A 190 18.21 3.80 -2.87
CA SER A 190 17.24 4.19 -3.91
C SER A 190 15.82 4.18 -3.36
N LEU A 191 15.46 3.19 -2.56
CA LEU A 191 14.15 3.14 -1.91
C LEU A 191 13.96 4.32 -0.93
N LEU A 192 14.94 4.61 -0.07
CA LEU A 192 14.88 5.76 0.84
C LEU A 192 14.70 7.09 0.09
N GLN A 193 15.37 7.26 -1.05
CA GLN A 193 15.24 8.44 -1.90
C GLN A 193 13.86 8.54 -2.54
N LYS A 194 13.29 7.43 -3.03
CA LYS A 194 11.91 7.38 -3.55
C LYS A 194 10.90 7.75 -2.46
N VAL A 195 11.06 7.18 -1.26
CA VAL A 195 10.23 7.54 -0.10
C VAL A 195 10.34 9.01 0.21
N LEU A 196 11.55 9.55 0.31
CA LEU A 196 11.77 10.97 0.59
C LEU A 196 11.05 11.86 -0.44
N THR A 197 11.15 11.53 -1.74
CA THR A 197 10.45 12.25 -2.82
C THR A 197 8.94 12.27 -2.59
N VAL A 198 8.33 11.16 -2.17
CA VAL A 198 6.89 11.12 -1.83
C VAL A 198 6.57 12.02 -0.65
N LEU A 199 7.39 11.95 0.42
CA LEU A 199 7.13 12.68 1.68
C LEU A 199 7.28 14.20 1.57
N ILE A 200 8.11 14.70 0.63
CA ILE A 200 8.29 16.14 0.38
C ILE A 200 7.49 16.64 -0.84
N SER A 201 6.68 15.79 -1.46
CA SER A 201 5.83 16.18 -2.60
C SER A 201 4.83 17.27 -2.20
N GLU A 202 4.30 17.97 -3.19
CA GLU A 202 3.25 18.98 -3.00
C GLU A 202 2.02 18.37 -2.32
N ASN A 203 1.63 17.16 -2.74
CA ASN A 203 0.51 16.44 -2.15
C ASN A 203 0.76 16.11 -0.66
N ALA A 204 1.95 15.63 -0.31
CA ALA A 204 2.32 15.37 1.07
C ALA A 204 2.33 16.65 1.91
N THR A 205 2.91 17.73 1.40
CA THR A 205 2.97 19.02 2.08
C THR A 205 1.56 19.59 2.30
N THR A 206 0.69 19.51 1.30
CA THR A 206 -0.69 19.97 1.40
C THR A 206 -1.49 19.13 2.39
N PHE A 207 -1.32 17.81 2.36
CA PHE A 207 -1.93 16.89 3.32
C PHE A 207 -1.46 17.18 4.75
N ALA A 208 -0.14 17.31 4.95
CA ALA A 208 0.47 17.61 6.26
C ALA A 208 -0.14 18.85 6.88
N ARG A 209 -0.26 19.94 6.12
CA ARG A 209 -0.87 21.20 6.55
C ARG A 209 -2.37 21.04 6.86
N LYS A 210 -3.13 20.39 5.96
CA LYS A 210 -4.60 20.21 6.10
C LYS A 210 -4.97 19.36 7.30
N TYR A 211 -4.22 18.28 7.56
CA TYR A 211 -4.55 17.28 8.59
C TYR A 211 -3.61 17.33 9.80
N ARG A 212 -2.74 18.35 9.90
CA ARG A 212 -1.80 18.56 11.02
C ARG A 212 -0.96 17.31 11.30
N LEU A 213 -0.40 16.70 10.26
CA LEU A 213 0.45 15.52 10.33
C LEU A 213 1.89 15.89 9.95
N SER A 214 2.88 15.37 10.68
CA SER A 214 4.28 15.45 10.28
C SER A 214 4.70 14.17 9.54
N PHE A 215 5.45 14.32 8.47
CA PHE A 215 6.10 13.21 7.77
C PHE A 215 7.58 13.06 8.14
N ALA A 216 8.12 13.91 9.02
CA ALA A 216 9.55 13.93 9.36
C ALA A 216 10.04 12.61 9.97
N ASP A 217 9.16 11.93 10.74
CA ASP A 217 9.51 10.70 11.46
C ASP A 217 9.27 9.41 10.64
N VAL A 218 8.75 9.52 9.41
CA VAL A 218 8.47 8.33 8.57
C VAL A 218 9.77 7.64 8.14
N ILE A 219 10.81 8.40 7.79
CA ILE A 219 12.14 7.83 7.59
C ILE A 219 12.83 7.80 8.96
N PRO A 220 13.26 6.62 9.47
CA PRO A 220 13.85 6.46 10.79
C PRO A 220 15.27 7.04 10.81
N ALA A 221 15.40 8.35 10.96
CA ALA A 221 16.64 9.10 10.80
C ALA A 221 17.77 8.58 11.70
N GLU A 222 17.45 8.14 12.93
CA GLU A 222 18.39 7.55 13.88
C GLU A 222 18.99 6.23 13.37
N VAL A 223 18.16 5.35 12.78
CA VAL A 223 18.60 4.06 12.23
C VAL A 223 19.44 4.29 10.97
N VAL A 224 18.99 5.20 10.11
CA VAL A 224 19.71 5.53 8.86
C VAL A 224 21.07 6.16 9.15
N ARG A 225 21.16 7.09 10.11
CA ARG A 225 22.44 7.76 10.49
C ARG A 225 23.44 6.80 11.14
N SER A 226 22.96 5.84 11.90
CA SER A 226 23.79 4.85 12.60
C SER A 226 24.14 3.64 11.73
N SER A 227 23.65 3.58 10.49
CA SER A 227 23.97 2.48 9.59
C SER A 227 25.49 2.38 9.37
N PRO A 228 26.07 1.16 9.41
CA PRO A 228 27.49 0.95 9.10
C PRO A 228 27.80 1.21 7.61
N LEU A 229 26.78 1.27 6.76
CA LEU A 229 26.90 1.51 5.34
C LEU A 229 27.05 3.00 5.03
N LYS A 230 28.17 3.37 4.40
CA LYS A 230 28.57 4.78 4.23
C LYS A 230 27.53 5.63 3.49
N ARG A 231 26.91 5.11 2.46
CA ARG A 231 25.91 5.86 1.64
C ARG A 231 24.63 6.09 2.41
N LEU A 232 24.13 5.08 3.14
CA LEU A 232 22.94 5.21 3.98
C LEU A 232 23.20 6.22 5.11
N ALA A 233 24.32 6.09 5.83
CA ALA A 233 24.70 7.03 6.88
C ALA A 233 24.86 8.47 6.35
N LYS A 234 25.45 8.64 5.13
CA LYS A 234 25.56 9.94 4.47
C LYS A 234 24.20 10.52 4.12
N PHE A 235 23.28 9.72 3.57
CA PHE A 235 21.90 10.13 3.29
C PHE A 235 21.21 10.65 4.56
N GLY A 236 21.34 9.92 5.68
CA GLY A 236 20.76 10.31 6.97
C GLY A 236 21.31 11.60 7.55
N ARG A 237 22.62 11.86 7.36
CA ARG A 237 23.28 13.07 7.87
C ARG A 237 23.09 14.31 6.98
N GLU A 238 23.00 14.14 5.67
CA GLU A 238 23.05 15.28 4.74
C GLU A 238 21.68 15.57 4.06
N GLN A 239 20.93 14.54 3.67
CA GLN A 239 19.69 14.74 2.91
C GLN A 239 18.46 14.90 3.82
N LEU A 240 18.34 14.08 4.86
CA LEU A 240 17.17 14.17 5.76
C LEU A 240 17.05 15.52 6.49
N PRO A 241 18.13 16.12 7.04
CA PRO A 241 18.01 17.44 7.67
C PRO A 241 17.68 18.58 6.71
N ARG A 242 18.02 18.44 5.42
CA ARG A 242 17.63 19.44 4.39
C ARG A 242 16.16 19.34 4.03
N ALA A 243 15.64 18.12 3.99
CA ALA A 243 14.23 17.87 3.68
C ALA A 243 13.30 18.18 4.86
N PHE A 244 13.75 17.89 6.05
CA PHE A 244 13.03 18.10 7.31
C PHE A 244 13.95 18.86 8.30
N PRO A 245 14.07 20.21 8.15
CA PRO A 245 14.89 20.98 9.07
C PRO A 245 14.36 20.88 10.50
N PRO A 246 15.24 20.85 11.51
CA PRO A 246 14.81 20.89 12.89
C PRO A 246 14.03 22.19 13.14
N SER A 247 12.90 22.07 13.83
CA SER A 247 12.04 23.20 14.25
C SER A 247 12.68 24.03 15.35
#